data_3d1cd13b4987f2e040b088f50eb0d933
#
_entry.id   3d1cd13b4987f2e040b088f50eb0d933
#
_cell.length_a   1.000
_cell.length_b   1.000
_cell.length_c   1.000
_cell.angle_alpha   90.00
_cell.angle_beta   90.00
_cell.angle_gamma   90.00
#
_symmetry.space_group_name_H-M   'P 1'
#
loop_
_entity.id
_entity.type
_entity.pdbx_description
1 polymer ?
#
loop_
_entity_poly.entity_id
_entity_poly.type
_entity_poly.pdbx_seq_one_letter_code
_entity_poly.pdbx_strand_id
1 'polypeptide(L)'
;DPYTQYVPEEEQENFQMMLTNTYGGIGAIIYKPDVNGNVIINEPYAGSPAARSGIRCGDEVEAIDGVSTHGLTSQESSDRMRGKPGTTVVLTVKKLRGRTVDIPVVRERIALPSVEYVGMLNGQDGYILLEKFTEGVGQDIRDAYHKLKDQGMKRLVLDLRGNGGGLMHEAVNIVSLFVPRGSVVVTSKGRNAAEEQVYKTTTDPVDQEIPIVVLVDSGSASASEIVSGALQDYDRATIVGTRTYGKGLVQSIRPLPYDGQLKVTTAKYYTPS
;
A
#
# COMPACT_ATOMS: atom_id res chain seq x y z
N ASP A 1 13.55 -1.33 -21.38
CA ASP A 1 12.30 -1.21 -20.60
C ASP A 1 12.65 -0.89 -19.15
N PRO A 2 12.19 0.26 -18.62
CA PRO A 2 12.56 0.72 -17.28
C PRO A 2 11.91 -0.10 -16.15
N TYR A 3 10.94 -0.96 -16.46
CA TYR A 3 10.20 -1.76 -15.47
C TYR A 3 10.69 -3.21 -15.39
N THR A 4 11.55 -3.65 -16.31
CA THR A 4 12.15 -4.98 -16.25
C THR A 4 13.29 -4.97 -15.24
N GLN A 5 13.20 -5.86 -14.25
CA GLN A 5 14.16 -5.91 -13.14
C GLN A 5 14.47 -7.37 -12.80
N TYR A 6 15.74 -7.65 -12.61
CA TYR A 6 16.19 -8.88 -11.96
C TYR A 6 16.23 -8.69 -10.45
N VAL A 7 15.65 -9.61 -9.72
CA VAL A 7 15.66 -9.66 -8.25
C VAL A 7 16.51 -10.87 -7.85
N PRO A 8 17.70 -10.65 -7.28
CA PRO A 8 18.56 -11.74 -6.81
C PRO A 8 17.94 -12.42 -5.57
N GLU A 9 18.42 -13.63 -5.26
CA GLU A 9 17.95 -14.44 -4.11
C GLU A 9 17.97 -13.63 -2.79
N GLU A 10 19.02 -12.87 -2.56
CA GLU A 10 19.24 -12.08 -1.34
C GLU A 10 18.16 -10.98 -1.15
N GLU A 11 17.57 -10.50 -2.23
CA GLU A 11 16.54 -9.45 -2.22
C GLU A 11 15.12 -9.98 -2.28
N GLN A 12 14.93 -11.28 -2.43
CA GLN A 12 13.59 -11.89 -2.60
C GLN A 12 12.65 -11.57 -1.44
N GLU A 13 13.13 -11.68 -0.20
CA GLU A 13 12.30 -11.42 0.98
C GLU A 13 11.83 -9.96 1.01
N ASN A 14 12.73 -9.01 0.69
CA ASN A 14 12.38 -7.60 0.58
C ASN A 14 11.41 -7.33 -0.56
N PHE A 15 11.60 -8.00 -1.70
CA PHE A 15 10.71 -7.87 -2.84
C PHE A 15 9.30 -8.42 -2.54
N GLN A 16 9.19 -9.57 -1.87
CA GLN A 16 7.91 -10.11 -1.42
C GLN A 16 7.24 -9.22 -0.38
N MET A 17 8.00 -8.67 0.56
CA MET A 17 7.46 -7.72 1.53
C MET A 17 6.91 -6.46 0.85
N MET A 18 7.61 -5.97 -0.18
CA MET A 18 7.13 -4.82 -0.97
C MET A 18 5.81 -5.14 -1.70
N LEU A 19 5.65 -6.35 -2.26
CA LEU A 19 4.42 -6.78 -2.95
C LEU A 19 3.23 -6.91 -1.98
N THR A 20 3.48 -7.35 -0.76
CA THR A 20 2.47 -7.57 0.28
C THR A 20 2.26 -6.37 1.20
N ASN A 21 2.87 -5.21 0.91
CA ASN A 21 2.88 -4.03 1.79
C ASN A 21 3.33 -4.35 3.22
N THR A 22 4.33 -5.20 3.33
CA THR A 22 4.95 -5.55 4.62
C THR A 22 6.42 -5.12 4.64
N TYR A 23 7.01 -5.04 5.80
CA TYR A 23 8.45 -4.86 5.97
C TYR A 23 8.92 -5.56 7.24
N GLY A 24 10.19 -5.92 7.30
CA GLY A 24 10.81 -6.42 8.53
C GLY A 24 11.27 -5.23 9.39
N GLY A 25 10.82 -5.15 10.63
CA GLY A 25 11.18 -4.03 11.51
C GLY A 25 10.52 -4.07 12.88
N ILE A 26 10.51 -2.92 13.54
CA ILE A 26 10.01 -2.77 14.91
C ILE A 26 8.53 -2.39 14.99
N GLY A 27 7.94 -1.86 13.91
CA GLY A 27 6.54 -1.45 13.87
C GLY A 27 6.26 -0.15 14.62
N ALA A 28 6.84 0.95 14.17
CA ALA A 28 6.58 2.27 14.70
C ALA A 28 6.70 3.34 13.61
N ILE A 29 5.87 4.38 13.72
CA ILE A 29 6.06 5.63 12.99
C ILE A 29 7.10 6.44 13.75
N ILE A 30 8.11 6.92 13.04
CA ILE A 30 9.16 7.76 13.59
C ILE A 30 9.08 9.17 13.01
N TYR A 31 9.48 10.13 13.80
CA TYR A 31 9.59 11.53 13.42
C TYR A 31 10.97 12.06 13.80
N LYS A 32 11.54 12.91 12.99
CA LYS A 32 12.80 13.57 13.26
C LYS A 32 12.67 15.06 12.92
N PRO A 33 12.75 15.95 13.93
CA PRO A 33 12.50 17.39 13.72
C PRO A 33 13.56 18.04 12.83
N ASP A 34 14.81 17.62 12.96
CA ASP A 34 15.93 18.06 12.12
C ASP A 34 17.08 17.03 12.15
N VAL A 35 18.10 17.19 11.30
CA VAL A 35 19.24 16.28 11.17
C VAL A 35 20.04 16.17 12.48
N ASN A 36 20.08 17.23 13.27
CA ASN A 36 20.83 17.27 14.53
C ASN A 36 19.97 16.86 15.74
N GLY A 37 18.68 16.65 15.57
CA GLY A 37 17.79 16.12 16.59
C GLY A 37 17.90 14.59 16.71
N ASN A 38 17.35 14.03 17.79
CA ASN A 38 17.15 12.60 17.91
C ASN A 38 15.89 12.16 17.16
N VAL A 39 15.80 10.88 16.85
CA VAL A 39 14.59 10.27 16.35
C VAL A 39 13.56 10.19 17.47
N ILE A 40 12.34 10.64 17.20
CA ILE A 40 11.22 10.56 18.13
C ILE A 40 10.25 9.47 17.63
N ILE A 41 9.82 8.61 18.53
CA ILE A 41 8.73 7.67 18.26
C ILE A 41 7.43 8.46 18.26
N ASN A 42 6.83 8.62 17.08
CA ASN A 42 5.54 9.29 16.95
C ASN A 42 4.41 8.35 17.40
N GLU A 43 4.43 7.09 16.89
CA GLU A 43 3.43 6.09 17.24
C GLU A 43 3.99 4.67 17.05
N PRO A 44 4.07 3.84 18.10
CA PRO A 44 4.27 2.41 17.94
C PRO A 44 2.95 1.76 17.53
N TYR A 45 2.94 0.95 16.48
CA TYR A 45 1.71 0.24 16.07
C TYR A 45 1.23 -0.69 17.18
N ALA A 46 -0.09 -0.77 17.34
CA ALA A 46 -0.70 -1.66 18.33
C ALA A 46 -0.25 -3.11 18.10
N GLY A 47 0.22 -3.77 19.18
CA GLY A 47 0.70 -5.14 19.13
C GLY A 47 2.06 -5.35 18.41
N SER A 48 2.72 -4.28 17.94
CA SER A 48 4.03 -4.38 17.30
C SER A 48 5.15 -4.74 18.27
N PRO A 49 6.32 -5.19 17.77
CA PRO A 49 7.50 -5.39 18.59
C PRO A 49 7.87 -4.16 19.43
N ALA A 50 7.83 -2.96 18.86
CA ALA A 50 8.08 -1.72 19.58
C ALA A 50 7.13 -1.54 20.76
N ALA A 51 5.82 -1.70 20.53
CA ALA A 51 4.79 -1.55 21.57
C ALA A 51 4.98 -2.58 22.70
N ARG A 52 5.22 -3.86 22.34
CA ARG A 52 5.46 -4.94 23.32
C ARG A 52 6.74 -4.76 24.12
N SER A 53 7.77 -4.15 23.51
CA SER A 53 9.03 -3.83 24.20
C SER A 53 8.92 -2.59 25.11
N GLY A 54 7.73 -2.00 25.24
CA GLY A 54 7.48 -0.86 26.12
C GLY A 54 7.92 0.49 25.55
N ILE A 55 8.16 0.57 24.25
CA ILE A 55 8.38 1.83 23.54
C ILE A 55 7.04 2.57 23.45
N ARG A 56 7.05 3.88 23.65
CA ARG A 56 5.87 4.74 23.72
C ARG A 56 6.01 5.94 22.78
N CYS A 57 4.87 6.55 22.44
CA CYS A 57 4.84 7.86 21.80
C CYS A 57 5.65 8.89 22.63
N GLY A 58 6.47 9.69 21.95
CA GLY A 58 7.33 10.70 22.56
C GLY A 58 8.67 10.18 23.12
N ASP A 59 8.93 8.87 23.07
CA ASP A 59 10.27 8.34 23.40
C ASP A 59 11.30 8.82 22.36
N GLU A 60 12.46 9.28 22.80
CA GLU A 60 13.56 9.69 21.94
C GLU A 60 14.54 8.53 21.75
N VAL A 61 14.83 8.14 20.51
CA VAL A 61 15.85 7.14 20.18
C VAL A 61 17.18 7.85 19.97
N GLU A 62 18.10 7.73 20.92
CA GLU A 62 19.42 8.36 20.88
C GLU A 62 20.41 7.55 20.04
N ALA A 63 20.31 6.20 20.06
CA ALA A 63 21.16 5.33 19.27
C ALA A 63 20.41 4.07 18.79
N ILE A 64 20.89 3.47 17.69
CA ILE A 64 20.42 2.21 17.12
C ILE A 64 21.63 1.30 16.94
N ASP A 65 21.65 0.15 17.63
CA ASP A 65 22.81 -0.78 17.70
C ASP A 65 24.12 -0.04 18.04
N GLY A 66 24.05 0.90 18.99
CA GLY A 66 25.18 1.72 19.42
C GLY A 66 25.57 2.88 18.49
N VAL A 67 24.92 3.02 17.33
CA VAL A 67 25.15 4.13 16.41
C VAL A 67 24.20 5.27 16.73
N SER A 68 24.74 6.46 17.04
CA SER A 68 23.92 7.65 17.34
C SER A 68 22.98 7.99 16.18
N THR A 69 21.76 8.38 16.50
CA THR A 69 20.79 8.90 15.51
C THR A 69 21.07 10.36 15.15
N HIS A 70 21.87 11.07 15.96
CA HIS A 70 22.31 12.43 15.67
C HIS A 70 23.13 12.46 14.37
N GLY A 71 22.78 13.33 13.43
CA GLY A 71 23.42 13.42 12.13
C GLY A 71 22.88 12.47 11.06
N LEU A 72 22.06 11.47 11.41
CA LEU A 72 21.36 10.63 10.44
C LEU A 72 20.10 11.33 9.93
N THR A 73 19.66 11.01 8.73
CA THR A 73 18.33 11.36 8.22
C THR A 73 17.26 10.45 8.83
N SER A 74 15.98 10.81 8.70
CA SER A 74 14.87 9.93 9.09
C SER A 74 14.91 8.60 8.34
N GLN A 75 15.29 8.62 7.06
CA GLN A 75 15.40 7.42 6.23
C GLN A 75 16.52 6.49 6.73
N GLU A 76 17.72 7.00 6.94
CA GLU A 76 18.84 6.22 7.46
C GLU A 76 18.55 5.62 8.83
N SER A 77 17.84 6.36 9.69
CA SER A 77 17.40 5.86 10.99
C SER A 77 16.35 4.74 10.83
N SER A 78 15.39 4.93 9.93
CA SER A 78 14.40 3.91 9.59
C SER A 78 15.06 2.63 9.07
N ASP A 79 16.01 2.76 8.14
CA ASP A 79 16.69 1.62 7.53
C ASP A 79 17.48 0.81 8.54
N ARG A 80 18.07 1.46 9.56
CA ARG A 80 18.74 0.76 10.68
C ARG A 80 17.77 0.03 11.61
N MET A 81 16.56 0.56 11.81
CA MET A 81 15.50 -0.10 12.58
C MET A 81 14.87 -1.27 11.81
N ARG A 82 14.90 -1.22 10.48
CA ARG A 82 14.46 -2.32 9.61
C ARG A 82 15.49 -3.44 9.58
N GLY A 83 15.08 -4.61 9.09
CA GLY A 83 15.94 -5.75 8.87
C GLY A 83 15.16 -7.06 8.87
N LYS A 84 15.86 -8.16 8.70
CA LYS A 84 15.25 -9.49 8.59
C LYS A 84 14.41 -9.82 9.83
N PRO A 85 13.15 -10.28 9.66
CA PRO A 85 12.35 -10.77 10.77
C PRO A 85 13.09 -11.83 11.60
N GLY A 86 12.94 -11.77 12.92
CA GLY A 86 13.65 -12.64 13.88
C GLY A 86 15.02 -12.12 14.33
N THR A 87 15.58 -11.08 13.69
CA THR A 87 16.82 -10.43 14.18
C THR A 87 16.48 -9.39 15.25
N THR A 88 17.43 -9.12 16.14
CA THR A 88 17.27 -8.12 17.21
C THR A 88 17.97 -6.83 16.84
N VAL A 89 17.34 -5.70 17.14
CA VAL A 89 17.94 -4.37 17.16
C VAL A 89 17.90 -3.82 18.57
N VAL A 90 18.97 -3.19 19.03
CA VAL A 90 19.02 -2.53 20.33
C VAL A 90 18.82 -1.03 20.14
N LEU A 91 17.76 -0.49 20.75
CA LEU A 91 17.47 0.94 20.73
C LEU A 91 17.86 1.55 22.08
N THR A 92 18.76 2.52 22.07
CA THR A 92 19.03 3.36 23.23
C THR A 92 17.97 4.46 23.27
N VAL A 93 17.03 4.33 24.20
CA VAL A 93 15.82 5.15 24.26
C VAL A 93 15.80 6.01 25.51
N LYS A 94 15.72 7.33 25.32
CA LYS A 94 15.46 8.29 26.39
C LYS A 94 13.94 8.43 26.55
N LYS A 95 13.46 8.00 27.70
CA LYS A 95 12.05 8.08 28.06
C LYS A 95 11.61 9.51 28.38
N LEU A 96 10.34 9.82 28.18
CA LEU A 96 9.74 11.14 28.48
C LEU A 96 10.10 11.68 29.89
N ARG A 97 10.41 10.81 30.87
CA ARG A 97 10.83 11.18 32.22
C ARG A 97 12.35 11.26 32.40
N GLY A 98 13.11 11.37 31.31
CA GLY A 98 14.56 11.60 31.34
C GLY A 98 15.45 10.37 31.62
N ARG A 99 14.89 9.18 31.78
CA ARG A 99 15.66 7.94 31.92
C ARG A 99 16.03 7.39 30.54
N THR A 100 17.33 7.17 30.30
CA THR A 100 17.82 6.47 29.10
C THR A 100 18.01 4.97 29.44
N VAL A 101 17.51 4.10 28.54
CA VAL A 101 17.58 2.64 28.68
C VAL A 101 17.81 2.00 27.29
N ASP A 102 18.57 0.92 27.29
CA ASP A 102 18.71 0.08 26.11
C ASP A 102 17.56 -0.93 26.05
N ILE A 103 16.84 -0.95 24.93
CA ILE A 103 15.70 -1.80 24.71
C ILE A 103 15.99 -2.70 23.52
N PRO A 104 16.20 -4.01 23.73
CA PRO A 104 16.26 -4.96 22.63
C PRO A 104 14.87 -5.19 22.05
N VAL A 105 14.75 -5.04 20.73
CA VAL A 105 13.49 -5.26 19.98
C VAL A 105 13.74 -6.32 18.92
N VAL A 106 13.00 -7.41 18.97
CA VAL A 106 13.04 -8.44 17.93
C VAL A 106 12.22 -7.93 16.74
N ARG A 107 12.85 -7.83 15.57
CA ARG A 107 12.17 -7.43 14.34
C ARG A 107 11.17 -8.50 13.92
N GLU A 108 10.02 -8.07 13.46
CA GLU A 108 8.98 -8.94 12.90
C GLU A 108 8.54 -8.42 11.53
N ARG A 109 7.76 -9.23 10.84
CA ARG A 109 7.05 -8.79 9.65
C ARG A 109 5.92 -7.86 10.07
N ILE A 110 6.01 -6.60 9.68
CA ILE A 110 5.02 -5.56 9.96
C ILE A 110 4.19 -5.36 8.70
N ALA A 111 2.89 -5.58 8.82
CA ALA A 111 1.94 -5.25 7.74
C ALA A 111 1.50 -3.78 7.86
N LEU A 112 1.57 -3.07 6.76
CA LEU A 112 0.99 -1.73 6.65
C LEU A 112 -0.43 -1.87 6.09
N PRO A 113 -1.42 -1.15 6.64
CA PRO A 113 -2.76 -1.17 6.07
C PRO A 113 -2.72 -0.59 4.66
N SER A 114 -3.34 -1.29 3.71
CA SER A 114 -3.47 -0.80 2.34
C SER A 114 -4.61 0.20 2.20
N VAL A 115 -5.65 0.04 3.03
CA VAL A 115 -6.69 1.04 3.26
C VAL A 115 -6.26 1.86 4.48
N GLU A 116 -5.72 3.05 4.23
CA GLU A 116 -5.10 3.89 5.27
C GLU A 116 -6.15 4.60 6.12
N TYR A 117 -7.24 5.02 5.51
CA TYR A 117 -8.29 5.72 6.22
C TYR A 117 -9.67 5.34 5.72
N VAL A 118 -10.61 5.21 6.67
CA VAL A 118 -12.04 4.99 6.43
C VAL A 118 -12.85 5.84 7.40
N GLY A 119 -13.65 6.76 6.89
CA GLY A 119 -14.47 7.62 7.75
C GLY A 119 -15.53 8.41 6.99
N MET A 120 -16.44 9.02 7.73
CA MET A 120 -17.41 9.97 7.20
C MET A 120 -16.78 11.38 7.17
N LEU A 121 -16.79 12.05 6.01
CA LEU A 121 -16.39 13.46 5.89
C LEU A 121 -17.43 14.40 6.49
N ASN A 122 -18.70 13.98 6.35
CA ASN A 122 -19.88 14.64 6.93
C ASN A 122 -20.97 13.56 7.13
N GLY A 123 -22.16 13.94 7.50
CA GLY A 123 -23.25 12.98 7.76
C GLY A 123 -23.69 12.14 6.55
N GLN A 124 -23.16 12.34 5.35
CA GLN A 124 -23.61 11.65 4.13
C GLN A 124 -22.47 11.17 3.21
N ASP A 125 -21.27 11.75 3.30
CA ASP A 125 -20.16 11.45 2.43
C ASP A 125 -19.17 10.52 3.12
N GLY A 126 -19.07 9.28 2.65
CA GLY A 126 -18.05 8.34 3.08
C GLY A 126 -16.76 8.56 2.30
N TYR A 127 -15.63 8.36 2.97
CA TYR A 127 -14.30 8.50 2.39
C TYR A 127 -13.45 7.28 2.71
N ILE A 128 -12.78 6.76 1.67
CA ILE A 128 -11.84 5.66 1.76
C ILE A 128 -10.54 6.09 1.07
N LEU A 129 -9.42 6.07 1.80
CA LEU A 129 -8.09 6.29 1.27
C LEU A 129 -7.41 4.95 1.05
N LEU A 130 -7.13 4.63 -0.21
CA LEU A 130 -6.42 3.41 -0.61
C LEU A 130 -5.00 3.75 -1.07
N GLU A 131 -4.00 3.31 -0.30
CA GLU A 131 -2.59 3.56 -0.61
C GLU A 131 -1.98 2.56 -1.59
N LYS A 132 -2.44 1.30 -1.58
CA LYS A 132 -1.81 0.25 -2.37
C LYS A 132 -2.76 -0.91 -2.67
N PHE A 133 -2.61 -1.53 -3.83
CA PHE A 133 -3.35 -2.72 -4.21
C PHE A 133 -2.58 -3.98 -3.78
N THR A 134 -2.76 -4.40 -2.54
CA THR A 134 -2.20 -5.63 -1.98
C THR A 134 -3.25 -6.74 -1.91
N GLU A 135 -2.81 -7.96 -1.68
CA GLU A 135 -3.69 -9.13 -1.56
C GLU A 135 -4.80 -8.91 -0.53
N GLY A 136 -6.04 -9.14 -0.92
CA GLY A 136 -7.22 -9.03 -0.07
C GLY A 136 -7.82 -7.62 0.04
N VAL A 137 -7.20 -6.59 -0.56
CA VAL A 137 -7.68 -5.21 -0.41
C VAL A 137 -9.08 -4.99 -1.00
N GLY A 138 -9.49 -5.77 -1.98
CA GLY A 138 -10.87 -5.74 -2.48
C GLY A 138 -11.89 -6.08 -1.39
N GLN A 139 -11.55 -7.02 -0.49
CA GLN A 139 -12.39 -7.34 0.67
C GLN A 139 -12.34 -6.21 1.71
N ASP A 140 -11.17 -5.63 1.96
CA ASP A 140 -11.04 -4.49 2.90
C ASP A 140 -11.89 -3.30 2.45
N ILE A 141 -11.92 -3.00 1.14
CA ILE A 141 -12.78 -1.94 0.57
C ILE A 141 -14.27 -2.31 0.72
N ARG A 142 -14.64 -3.58 0.50
CA ARG A 142 -16.02 -4.05 0.73
C ARG A 142 -16.45 -3.85 2.17
N ASP A 143 -15.61 -4.22 3.12
CA ASP A 143 -15.90 -4.10 4.56
C ASP A 143 -15.96 -2.63 4.98
N ALA A 144 -15.05 -1.80 4.47
CA ALA A 144 -15.08 -0.36 4.65
C ALA A 144 -16.37 0.27 4.09
N TYR A 145 -16.79 -0.15 2.89
CA TYR A 145 -18.04 0.27 2.27
C TYR A 145 -19.24 -0.03 3.18
N HIS A 146 -19.39 -1.27 3.66
CA HIS A 146 -20.50 -1.65 4.53
C HIS A 146 -20.49 -0.87 5.84
N LYS A 147 -19.32 -0.72 6.47
CA LYS A 147 -19.15 0.11 7.68
C LYS A 147 -19.64 1.55 7.47
N LEU A 148 -19.33 2.16 6.32
CA LEU A 148 -19.79 3.52 6.01
C LEU A 148 -21.30 3.56 5.70
N LYS A 149 -21.85 2.54 5.05
CA LYS A 149 -23.31 2.42 4.81
C LYS A 149 -24.07 2.32 6.12
N ASP A 150 -23.58 1.56 7.09
CA ASP A 150 -24.18 1.45 8.43
C ASP A 150 -24.14 2.79 9.18
N GLN A 151 -23.17 3.67 8.88
CA GLN A 151 -23.10 5.04 9.39
C GLN A 151 -23.97 6.04 8.61
N GLY A 152 -24.71 5.59 7.61
CA GLY A 152 -25.64 6.42 6.84
C GLY A 152 -25.06 7.04 5.57
N MET A 153 -23.93 6.52 5.04
CA MET A 153 -23.33 6.99 3.81
C MET A 153 -24.32 7.00 2.64
N LYS A 154 -24.35 8.10 1.89
CA LYS A 154 -25.14 8.30 0.68
C LYS A 154 -24.27 8.48 -0.57
N ARG A 155 -23.01 8.88 -0.43
CA ARG A 155 -22.04 9.13 -1.50
C ARG A 155 -20.68 8.64 -1.05
N LEU A 156 -19.91 8.05 -1.97
CA LEU A 156 -18.57 7.51 -1.69
C LEU A 156 -17.49 8.35 -2.38
N VAL A 157 -16.46 8.69 -1.65
CA VAL A 157 -15.19 9.21 -2.18
C VAL A 157 -14.14 8.11 -2.01
N LEU A 158 -13.60 7.61 -3.13
CA LEU A 158 -12.46 6.69 -3.16
C LEU A 158 -11.22 7.49 -3.56
N ASP A 159 -10.27 7.63 -2.66
CA ASP A 159 -9.04 8.39 -2.92
C ASP A 159 -7.90 7.45 -3.33
N LEU A 160 -7.42 7.65 -4.56
CA LEU A 160 -6.30 6.94 -5.18
C LEU A 160 -5.11 7.87 -5.45
N ARG A 161 -5.11 9.09 -4.92
CA ARG A 161 -3.99 10.02 -5.09
C ARG A 161 -2.73 9.45 -4.45
N GLY A 162 -1.59 9.56 -5.15
CA GLY A 162 -0.32 8.98 -4.72
C GLY A 162 -0.23 7.45 -4.81
N ASN A 163 -1.32 6.76 -5.14
CA ASN A 163 -1.35 5.29 -5.21
C ASN A 163 -0.72 4.77 -6.51
N GLY A 164 0.50 4.27 -6.43
CA GLY A 164 1.25 3.71 -7.57
C GLY A 164 0.72 2.38 -8.11
N GLY A 165 -0.41 1.87 -7.60
CA GLY A 165 -1.02 0.62 -8.05
C GLY A 165 -0.65 -0.59 -7.19
N GLY A 166 -0.53 -1.74 -7.82
CA GLY A 166 -0.24 -3.02 -7.20
C GLY A 166 -0.85 -4.18 -7.99
N LEU A 167 -1.52 -5.09 -7.30
CA LEU A 167 -2.08 -6.31 -7.88
C LEU A 167 -3.30 -6.00 -8.77
N MET A 168 -3.21 -6.39 -10.05
CA MET A 168 -4.27 -6.13 -11.03
C MET A 168 -5.58 -6.84 -10.68
N HIS A 169 -5.53 -8.07 -10.15
CA HIS A 169 -6.74 -8.79 -9.76
C HIS A 169 -7.50 -8.08 -8.62
N GLU A 170 -6.81 -7.34 -7.77
CA GLU A 170 -7.46 -6.54 -6.73
C GLU A 170 -8.16 -5.30 -7.30
N ALA A 171 -7.60 -4.71 -8.37
CA ALA A 171 -8.34 -3.69 -9.12
C ALA A 171 -9.66 -4.26 -9.70
N VAL A 172 -9.61 -5.48 -10.26
CA VAL A 172 -10.82 -6.19 -10.73
C VAL A 172 -11.80 -6.44 -9.60
N ASN A 173 -11.33 -6.86 -8.42
CA ASN A 173 -12.16 -7.08 -7.23
C ASN A 173 -12.85 -5.79 -6.78
N ILE A 174 -12.14 -4.65 -6.76
CA ILE A 174 -12.72 -3.35 -6.38
C ILE A 174 -13.77 -2.88 -7.39
N VAL A 175 -13.48 -2.97 -8.70
CA VAL A 175 -14.47 -2.64 -9.74
C VAL A 175 -15.70 -3.54 -9.65
N SER A 176 -15.53 -4.82 -9.30
CA SER A 176 -16.62 -5.78 -9.10
C SER A 176 -17.60 -5.38 -8.00
N LEU A 177 -17.20 -4.50 -7.07
CA LEU A 177 -18.11 -3.99 -6.04
C LEU A 177 -19.21 -3.07 -6.59
N PHE A 178 -18.97 -2.46 -7.75
CA PHE A 178 -19.81 -1.37 -8.24
C PHE A 178 -20.31 -1.53 -9.67
N VAL A 179 -19.81 -2.52 -10.41
CA VAL A 179 -20.14 -2.78 -11.82
C VAL A 179 -20.75 -4.18 -11.96
N PRO A 180 -21.76 -4.39 -12.81
CA PRO A 180 -22.41 -5.68 -12.96
C PRO A 180 -21.43 -6.82 -13.22
N ARG A 181 -21.74 -8.00 -12.68
CA ARG A 181 -20.93 -9.22 -12.88
C ARG A 181 -20.80 -9.57 -14.36
N GLY A 182 -19.59 -9.97 -14.77
CA GLY A 182 -19.25 -10.35 -16.14
C GLY A 182 -18.84 -9.18 -17.03
N SER A 183 -18.84 -7.95 -16.52
CA SER A 183 -18.38 -6.75 -17.23
C SER A 183 -16.87 -6.77 -17.41
N VAL A 184 -16.37 -6.32 -18.56
CA VAL A 184 -14.93 -6.21 -18.81
C VAL A 184 -14.34 -5.10 -17.94
N VAL A 185 -13.27 -5.39 -17.19
CA VAL A 185 -12.57 -4.40 -16.39
C VAL A 185 -11.30 -3.91 -17.09
N VAL A 186 -10.54 -4.85 -17.62
CA VAL A 186 -9.29 -4.57 -18.31
C VAL A 186 -8.96 -5.68 -19.29
N THR A 187 -8.39 -5.33 -20.44
CA THR A 187 -7.85 -6.29 -21.41
C THR A 187 -6.33 -6.17 -21.44
N SER A 188 -5.64 -7.27 -21.23
CA SER A 188 -4.18 -7.35 -21.33
C SER A 188 -3.80 -7.95 -22.68
N LYS A 189 -2.96 -7.24 -23.48
CA LYS A 189 -2.49 -7.68 -24.80
C LYS A 189 -0.98 -7.79 -24.82
N GLY A 190 -0.51 -9.02 -24.97
CA GLY A 190 0.91 -9.33 -25.16
C GLY A 190 1.37 -9.09 -26.59
N ARG A 191 2.59 -9.54 -26.90
CA ARG A 191 3.18 -9.45 -28.24
C ARG A 191 2.43 -10.34 -29.25
N ASN A 192 1.92 -11.49 -28.79
CA ASN A 192 1.16 -12.43 -29.59
C ASN A 192 -0.34 -12.30 -29.25
N ALA A 193 -1.21 -12.37 -30.25
CA ALA A 193 -2.65 -12.33 -30.04
C ALA A 193 -3.17 -13.45 -29.12
N ALA A 194 -2.50 -14.60 -29.10
CA ALA A 194 -2.82 -15.72 -28.20
C ALA A 194 -2.58 -15.39 -26.71
N GLU A 195 -1.88 -14.30 -26.40
CA GLU A 195 -1.60 -13.83 -25.04
C GLU A 195 -2.60 -12.77 -24.55
N GLU A 196 -3.65 -12.51 -25.35
CA GLU A 196 -4.71 -11.60 -24.94
C GLU A 196 -5.53 -12.21 -23.79
N GLN A 197 -5.67 -11.46 -22.71
CA GLN A 197 -6.47 -11.87 -21.55
C GLN A 197 -7.47 -10.78 -21.20
N VAL A 198 -8.73 -11.15 -21.08
CA VAL A 198 -9.82 -10.26 -20.71
C VAL A 198 -10.22 -10.55 -19.26
N TYR A 199 -10.04 -9.57 -18.40
CA TYR A 199 -10.43 -9.65 -16.99
C TYR A 199 -11.79 -9.01 -16.81
N LYS A 200 -12.69 -9.76 -16.16
CA LYS A 200 -14.09 -9.35 -15.95
C LYS A 200 -14.42 -9.32 -14.47
N THR A 201 -15.41 -8.53 -14.11
CA THR A 201 -15.99 -8.56 -12.77
C THR A 201 -16.47 -9.96 -12.40
N THR A 202 -16.18 -10.39 -11.15
CA THR A 202 -16.35 -11.79 -10.71
C THR A 202 -17.50 -11.98 -9.74
N THR A 203 -17.93 -10.93 -9.05
CA THR A 203 -19.00 -10.98 -8.04
C THR A 203 -20.16 -10.07 -8.44
N ASP A 204 -21.31 -10.29 -7.82
CA ASP A 204 -22.40 -9.33 -7.89
C ASP A 204 -22.01 -8.06 -7.12
N PRO A 205 -22.35 -6.87 -7.64
CA PRO A 205 -22.01 -5.61 -7.02
C PRO A 205 -22.71 -5.42 -5.68
N VAL A 206 -22.04 -4.71 -4.75
CA VAL A 206 -22.65 -4.34 -3.45
C VAL A 206 -23.62 -3.18 -3.60
N ASP A 207 -23.37 -2.30 -4.59
CA ASP A 207 -24.24 -1.15 -4.88
C ASP A 207 -23.94 -0.63 -6.29
N GLN A 208 -24.96 -0.52 -7.12
CA GLN A 208 -24.85 -0.01 -8.49
C GLN A 208 -25.28 1.46 -8.62
N GLU A 209 -25.87 2.04 -7.58
CA GLU A 209 -26.53 3.34 -7.65
C GLU A 209 -25.85 4.42 -6.82
N ILE A 210 -25.10 4.04 -5.75
CA ILE A 210 -24.45 5.04 -4.91
C ILE A 210 -23.54 5.95 -5.76
N PRO A 211 -23.66 7.28 -5.67
CA PRO A 211 -22.74 8.18 -6.35
C PRO A 211 -21.30 7.97 -5.84
N ILE A 212 -20.36 7.82 -6.79
CA ILE A 212 -18.94 7.60 -6.49
C ILE A 212 -18.11 8.71 -7.12
N VAL A 213 -17.20 9.26 -6.35
CA VAL A 213 -16.10 10.11 -6.82
C VAL A 213 -14.80 9.36 -6.59
N VAL A 214 -13.95 9.29 -7.62
CA VAL A 214 -12.58 8.77 -7.49
C VAL A 214 -11.62 9.94 -7.61
N LEU A 215 -10.79 10.14 -6.60
CA LEU A 215 -9.73 11.15 -6.61
C LEU A 215 -8.44 10.55 -7.16
N VAL A 216 -7.83 11.25 -8.12
CA VAL A 216 -6.59 10.81 -8.77
C VAL A 216 -5.60 11.97 -8.93
N ASP A 217 -4.31 11.63 -9.04
CA ASP A 217 -3.25 12.59 -9.36
C ASP A 217 -2.13 11.93 -10.20
N SER A 218 -1.03 12.65 -10.39
CA SER A 218 0.13 12.16 -11.15
C SER A 218 0.85 10.96 -10.49
N GLY A 219 0.57 10.67 -9.22
CA GLY A 219 1.05 9.48 -8.50
C GLY A 219 0.14 8.26 -8.68
N SER A 220 -1.11 8.46 -9.16
CA SER A 220 -2.04 7.39 -9.43
C SER A 220 -1.60 6.60 -10.68
N ALA A 221 -1.24 5.33 -10.51
CA ALA A 221 -0.66 4.53 -11.61
C ALA A 221 -1.19 3.08 -11.63
N SER A 222 -1.10 2.43 -12.80
CA SER A 222 -1.34 0.97 -12.95
C SER A 222 -2.73 0.54 -12.46
N ALA A 223 -2.84 -0.25 -11.37
CA ALA A 223 -4.11 -0.71 -10.81
C ALA A 223 -5.06 0.44 -10.47
N SER A 224 -4.53 1.60 -10.02
CA SER A 224 -5.33 2.81 -9.80
C SER A 224 -5.95 3.32 -11.10
N GLU A 225 -5.20 3.25 -12.21
CA GLU A 225 -5.68 3.67 -13.53
C GLU A 225 -6.69 2.67 -14.09
N ILE A 226 -6.55 1.37 -13.77
CA ILE A 226 -7.54 0.35 -14.12
C ILE A 226 -8.87 0.63 -13.41
N VAL A 227 -8.84 0.89 -12.10
CA VAL A 227 -10.06 1.18 -11.32
C VAL A 227 -10.71 2.47 -11.80
N SER A 228 -9.95 3.56 -11.88
CA SER A 228 -10.49 4.86 -12.30
C SER A 228 -11.02 4.81 -13.74
N GLY A 229 -10.26 4.22 -14.67
CA GLY A 229 -10.66 4.09 -16.07
C GLY A 229 -11.89 3.20 -16.26
N ALA A 230 -11.93 2.02 -15.64
CA ALA A 230 -13.08 1.14 -15.73
C ALA A 230 -14.36 1.77 -15.15
N LEU A 231 -14.27 2.39 -13.97
CA LEU A 231 -15.42 3.07 -13.37
C LEU A 231 -15.88 4.28 -14.21
N GLN A 232 -14.96 4.99 -14.87
CA GLN A 232 -15.26 6.06 -15.79
C GLN A 232 -15.95 5.56 -17.05
N ASP A 233 -15.41 4.51 -17.68
CA ASP A 233 -15.92 3.94 -18.92
C ASP A 233 -17.35 3.34 -18.77
N TYR A 234 -17.71 2.94 -17.55
CA TYR A 234 -19.06 2.50 -17.20
C TYR A 234 -19.98 3.61 -16.68
N ASP A 235 -19.58 4.88 -16.76
CA ASP A 235 -20.28 6.01 -16.15
C ASP A 235 -20.63 5.78 -14.67
N ARG A 236 -19.82 4.95 -13.98
CA ARG A 236 -20.10 4.52 -12.63
C ARG A 236 -19.52 5.45 -11.57
N ALA A 237 -18.48 6.21 -11.93
CA ALA A 237 -17.87 7.19 -11.04
C ALA A 237 -17.47 8.47 -11.78
N THR A 238 -17.48 9.58 -11.06
CA THR A 238 -16.87 10.83 -11.51
C THR A 238 -15.40 10.84 -11.08
N ILE A 239 -14.50 11.00 -12.06
CA ILE A 239 -13.05 11.09 -11.79
C ILE A 239 -12.70 12.56 -11.56
N VAL A 240 -12.05 12.85 -10.45
CA VAL A 240 -11.66 14.21 -10.04
C VAL A 240 -10.19 14.26 -9.69
N GLY A 241 -9.49 15.24 -10.20
CA GLY A 241 -8.07 15.45 -9.91
C GLY A 241 -7.26 15.88 -11.12
N THR A 242 -6.00 15.47 -11.17
CA THR A 242 -5.08 15.75 -12.27
C THR A 242 -4.81 14.50 -13.10
N ARG A 243 -4.09 14.68 -14.22
CA ARG A 243 -3.72 13.57 -15.09
C ARG A 243 -2.92 12.52 -14.33
N THR A 244 -3.31 11.24 -14.47
CA THR A 244 -2.63 10.10 -13.86
C THR A 244 -1.27 9.81 -14.52
N TYR A 245 -0.51 8.88 -13.96
CA TYR A 245 0.85 8.56 -14.38
C TYR A 245 0.95 8.08 -15.84
N GLY A 246 -0.03 7.29 -16.32
CA GLY A 246 -0.03 6.75 -17.68
C GLY A 246 0.76 5.43 -17.81
N LYS A 247 0.77 4.57 -16.77
CA LYS A 247 1.41 3.26 -16.81
C LYS A 247 0.48 2.21 -17.40
N GLY A 248 0.45 2.10 -18.72
CA GLY A 248 -0.34 1.10 -19.44
C GLY A 248 0.37 -0.25 -19.66
N LEU A 249 1.25 -0.68 -18.75
CA LEU A 249 2.09 -1.87 -18.89
C LEU A 249 1.85 -2.88 -17.78
N VAL A 250 1.82 -4.17 -18.17
CA VAL A 250 1.71 -5.32 -17.26
C VAL A 250 3.09 -5.93 -17.04
N GLN A 251 3.50 -6.08 -15.78
CA GLN A 251 4.69 -6.83 -15.40
C GLN A 251 4.29 -8.20 -14.88
N SER A 252 4.99 -9.23 -15.35
CA SER A 252 4.91 -10.58 -14.81
C SER A 252 6.16 -10.88 -13.98
N ILE A 253 5.97 -11.55 -12.87
CA ILE A 253 7.07 -12.05 -12.05
C ILE A 253 7.29 -13.51 -12.42
N ARG A 254 8.49 -13.86 -12.84
CA ARG A 254 8.88 -15.21 -13.23
C ARG A 254 9.99 -15.71 -12.32
N PRO A 255 9.82 -16.87 -11.66
CA PRO A 255 10.90 -17.48 -10.91
C PRO A 255 12.00 -17.91 -11.89
N LEU A 256 13.24 -17.74 -11.49
CA LEU A 256 14.42 -18.19 -12.22
C LEU A 256 15.08 -19.37 -11.47
N PRO A 257 15.92 -20.17 -12.16
CA PRO A 257 16.80 -21.09 -11.46
C PRO A 257 17.62 -20.37 -10.38
N TYR A 258 17.95 -21.04 -9.30
CA TYR A 258 18.72 -20.50 -8.18
C TYR A 258 17.99 -19.40 -7.38
N ASP A 259 16.67 -19.56 -7.23
CA ASP A 259 15.82 -18.71 -6.39
C ASP A 259 15.77 -17.20 -6.75
N GLY A 260 16.34 -16.80 -7.87
CA GLY A 260 16.16 -15.45 -8.43
C GLY A 260 14.76 -15.24 -9.03
N GLN A 261 14.36 -13.99 -9.19
CA GLN A 261 13.10 -13.62 -9.88
C GLN A 261 13.35 -12.60 -10.98
N LEU A 262 12.59 -12.71 -12.05
CA LEU A 262 12.58 -11.73 -13.13
C LEU A 262 11.21 -11.04 -13.16
N LYS A 263 11.17 -9.77 -12.86
CA LYS A 263 10.02 -8.91 -13.13
C LYS A 263 10.18 -8.37 -14.54
N VAL A 264 9.30 -8.75 -15.46
CA VAL A 264 9.42 -8.42 -16.89
C VAL A 264 8.11 -7.87 -17.43
N THR A 265 8.17 -6.83 -18.25
CA THR A 265 7.01 -6.34 -18.98
C THR A 265 6.62 -7.33 -20.06
N THR A 266 5.38 -7.81 -20.00
CA THR A 266 4.86 -8.85 -20.90
C THR A 266 3.71 -8.36 -21.76
N ALA A 267 2.97 -7.32 -21.35
CA ALA A 267 1.79 -6.88 -22.04
C ALA A 267 1.52 -5.38 -21.83
N LYS A 268 0.64 -4.83 -22.66
CA LYS A 268 -0.07 -3.57 -22.42
C LYS A 268 -1.49 -3.88 -21.93
N TYR A 269 -2.06 -2.99 -21.13
CA TYR A 269 -3.45 -3.11 -20.73
C TYR A 269 -4.29 -1.97 -21.32
N TYR A 270 -5.57 -2.24 -21.47
CA TYR A 270 -6.57 -1.36 -22.04
C TYR A 270 -7.81 -1.40 -21.15
N THR A 271 -8.39 -0.25 -20.86
CA THR A 271 -9.68 -0.10 -20.19
C THR A 271 -10.82 -0.57 -21.12
N PRO A 272 -12.06 -0.66 -20.64
CA PRO A 272 -13.18 -1.19 -21.44
C PRO A 272 -13.46 -0.44 -22.74
N SER A 273 -13.24 0.90 -22.77
CA SER A 273 -13.49 1.76 -23.97
C SER A 273 -12.23 2.10 -24.74
#